data_5b0c7ac5efc3c6a74735b6024d3b7568
#
_entry.id   5b0c7ac5efc3c6a74735b6024d3b7568
#
_cell.length_a   1.000
_cell.length_b   1.000
_cell.length_c   1.000
_cell.angle_alpha   90.00
_cell.angle_beta   90.00
_cell.angle_gamma   90.00
#
_symmetry.space_group_name_H-M   'P 1'
#
loop_
_entity.id
_entity.type
_entity.pdbx_description
1 polymer ?
#
loop_
_entity_poly.entity_id
_entity_poly.type
_entity_poly.pdbx_seq_one_letter_code
_entity_poly.pdbx_strand_id
1 'polypeptide(L)'
;TTTLKITFLPLDPDALMRDLDFDEDARTWAGAIYETIYESDALNKYKDKFEAYKPSYAGDTGYSGPTEPSPGGSGSGSSAESGGSADNTIDISGFTNPRTKNNHDLAAYAIQAWEHGWGYVWGTFGTVLTESMLQYKLEQYPDIGASEAFIREHWLGRRTTDCVGLLKGYGWLNPDTLTIDYNTNGMPDYNADRMYASAKENGTEYSGMDTMPDIVGLGLWKQGHWGVYVGNGYAIEAMGTQYGVVRTKVEGRGWQGWCKIPYIQYDD
;
A
#
# COMPACT_ATOMS: atom_id res chain seq x y z
N THR A 1 49.36 -10.16 -20.42
CA THR A 1 48.38 -10.00 -19.34
C THR A 1 47.75 -8.62 -19.51
N THR A 2 46.51 -8.55 -19.99
CA THR A 2 45.82 -7.26 -20.14
C THR A 2 45.06 -7.01 -18.84
N THR A 3 45.42 -5.97 -18.13
CA THR A 3 44.73 -5.57 -16.91
C THR A 3 43.58 -4.61 -17.28
N LEU A 4 42.35 -5.05 -17.11
CA LEU A 4 41.17 -4.19 -17.26
C LEU A 4 41.04 -3.35 -15.98
N LYS A 5 41.21 -2.04 -16.09
CA LYS A 5 40.95 -1.12 -14.98
C LYS A 5 39.54 -0.58 -15.15
N ILE A 6 38.60 -1.09 -14.35
CA ILE A 6 37.24 -0.56 -14.30
C ILE A 6 37.28 0.61 -13.31
N THR A 7 37.02 1.81 -13.78
CA THR A 7 36.84 2.98 -12.92
C THR A 7 35.35 3.28 -12.86
N PHE A 8 34.76 3.08 -11.70
CA PHE A 8 33.38 3.54 -11.46
C PHE A 8 33.44 5.06 -11.27
N LEU A 9 32.85 5.79 -12.19
CA LEU A 9 32.58 7.22 -11.95
C LEU A 9 31.38 7.24 -10.99
N PRO A 10 31.40 8.10 -9.96
CA PRO A 10 30.21 8.32 -9.15
C PRO A 10 29.14 8.94 -10.05
N LEU A 11 28.18 8.13 -10.45
CA LEU A 11 26.97 8.63 -11.07
C LEU A 11 26.19 9.40 -10.01
N ASP A 12 25.65 10.55 -10.37
CA ASP A 12 24.67 11.23 -9.56
C ASP A 12 23.45 10.31 -9.46
N PRO A 13 23.12 9.77 -8.27
CA PRO A 13 22.03 8.81 -8.13
C PRO A 13 20.68 9.40 -8.53
N ASP A 14 20.48 10.71 -8.32
CA ASP A 14 19.28 11.43 -8.75
C ASP A 14 19.14 11.50 -10.26
N ALA A 15 20.25 11.77 -10.97
CA ALA A 15 20.24 11.77 -12.42
C ALA A 15 19.95 10.38 -12.96
N LEU A 16 20.59 9.35 -12.40
CA LEU A 16 20.39 7.97 -12.82
C LEU A 16 18.95 7.50 -12.59
N MET A 17 18.36 7.83 -11.45
CA MET A 17 16.99 7.42 -11.14
C MET A 17 15.94 8.19 -11.94
N ARG A 18 16.22 9.46 -12.31
CA ARG A 18 15.39 10.20 -13.25
C ARG A 18 15.49 9.63 -14.67
N ASP A 19 16.71 9.34 -15.12
CA ASP A 19 16.96 8.87 -16.49
C ASP A 19 16.45 7.45 -16.74
N LEU A 20 16.38 6.63 -15.69
CA LEU A 20 15.84 5.26 -15.75
C LEU A 20 14.35 5.17 -15.41
N ASP A 21 13.69 6.31 -15.12
CA ASP A 21 12.28 6.39 -14.75
C ASP A 21 11.87 5.34 -13.69
N PHE A 22 12.72 5.20 -12.68
CA PHE A 22 12.47 4.26 -11.59
C PHE A 22 11.21 4.66 -10.85
N ASP A 23 10.29 3.71 -10.70
CA ASP A 23 9.19 3.84 -9.76
C ASP A 23 9.69 3.85 -8.30
N GLU A 24 8.81 4.11 -7.37
CA GLU A 24 9.15 4.28 -5.96
C GLU A 24 9.71 2.99 -5.33
N ASP A 25 9.23 1.82 -5.77
CA ASP A 25 9.74 0.52 -5.33
C ASP A 25 11.15 0.28 -5.87
N ALA A 26 11.41 0.61 -7.14
CA ALA A 26 12.73 0.54 -7.74
C ALA A 26 13.71 1.53 -7.10
N ARG A 27 13.24 2.72 -6.71
CA ARG A 27 14.03 3.71 -5.96
C ARG A 27 14.40 3.21 -4.57
N THR A 28 13.43 2.67 -3.84
CA THR A 28 13.65 2.08 -2.51
C THR A 28 14.63 0.91 -2.58
N TRP A 29 14.47 0.05 -3.58
CA TRP A 29 15.36 -1.09 -3.81
C TRP A 29 16.76 -0.66 -4.23
N ALA A 30 16.87 0.30 -5.13
CA ALA A 30 18.15 0.89 -5.53
C ALA A 30 18.83 1.59 -4.36
N GLY A 31 18.07 2.27 -3.49
CA GLY A 31 18.55 2.86 -2.25
C GLY A 31 19.14 1.83 -1.30
N ALA A 32 18.44 0.74 -1.05
CA ALA A 32 18.89 -0.35 -0.17
C ALA A 32 20.16 -1.04 -0.71
N ILE A 33 20.25 -1.28 -2.02
CA ILE A 33 21.47 -1.80 -2.66
C ILE A 33 22.60 -0.79 -2.54
N TYR A 34 22.31 0.48 -2.78
CA TYR A 34 23.28 1.56 -2.68
C TYR A 34 23.84 1.65 -1.26
N GLU A 35 22.99 1.61 -0.22
CA GLU A 35 23.40 1.56 1.18
C GLU A 35 24.30 0.35 1.47
N THR A 36 23.89 -0.84 1.03
CA THR A 36 24.67 -2.08 1.21
C THR A 36 26.06 -1.99 0.55
N ILE A 37 26.15 -1.38 -0.61
CA ILE A 37 27.42 -1.18 -1.34
C ILE A 37 28.28 -0.10 -0.67
N TYR A 38 27.65 0.93 -0.10
CA TYR A 38 28.34 2.09 0.46
C TYR A 38 28.71 1.98 1.94
N GLU A 39 28.21 0.99 2.66
CA GLU A 39 28.73 0.62 3.99
C GLU A 39 30.16 0.06 3.94
N SER A 40 30.71 -0.22 2.74
CA SER A 40 32.11 -0.62 2.61
C SER A 40 33.03 0.58 2.75
N ASP A 41 34.14 0.43 3.51
CA ASP A 41 35.18 1.44 3.76
C ASP A 41 35.73 2.18 2.50
N ALA A 42 35.55 1.58 1.32
CA ALA A 42 36.01 2.17 0.05
C ALA A 42 35.24 3.45 -0.34
N LEU A 43 34.07 3.69 0.27
CA LEU A 43 33.14 4.75 -0.13
C LEU A 43 32.92 5.82 0.92
N ASN A 44 33.62 5.75 2.07
CA ASN A 44 33.58 6.76 3.14
C ASN A 44 33.82 8.20 2.65
N LYS A 45 34.56 8.38 1.55
CA LYS A 45 34.79 9.72 0.94
C LYS A 45 33.52 10.33 0.30
N TYR A 46 32.48 9.56 0.07
CA TYR A 46 31.22 10.03 -0.49
C TYR A 46 30.09 10.07 0.55
N LYS A 47 30.40 9.71 1.79
CA LYS A 47 29.44 9.63 2.90
C LYS A 47 28.71 10.95 3.14
N ASP A 48 29.43 12.08 3.06
CA ASP A 48 28.84 13.41 3.26
C ASP A 48 27.82 13.76 2.16
N LYS A 49 28.09 13.35 0.92
CA LYS A 49 27.13 13.52 -0.18
C LYS A 49 25.93 12.60 -0.03
N PHE A 50 26.18 11.42 0.48
CA PHE A 50 25.14 10.44 0.73
C PHE A 50 24.28 10.82 1.95
N GLU A 51 24.88 11.32 3.03
CA GLU A 51 24.14 11.84 4.20
C GLU A 51 23.29 13.07 3.85
N ALA A 52 23.75 13.91 2.91
CA ALA A 52 22.95 15.01 2.37
C ALA A 52 21.76 14.51 1.52
N TYR A 53 21.87 13.29 0.97
CA TYR A 53 20.82 12.65 0.15
C TYR A 53 19.87 11.78 0.98
N LYS A 54 20.35 11.20 2.08
CA LYS A 54 19.58 10.36 3.00
C LYS A 54 18.25 11.00 3.49
N PRO A 55 18.16 12.33 3.73
CA PRO A 55 16.89 12.97 4.02
C PRO A 55 15.85 12.85 2.92
N SER A 56 16.23 12.82 1.65
CA SER A 56 15.25 12.65 0.56
C SER A 56 14.78 11.19 0.41
N TYR A 57 15.52 10.21 0.92
CA TYR A 57 15.10 8.80 0.93
C TYR A 57 14.46 8.37 2.27
N ALA A 58 14.95 8.88 3.38
CA ALA A 58 14.47 8.47 4.71
C ALA A 58 13.36 9.39 5.27
N GLY A 59 13.19 10.57 4.71
CA GLY A 59 12.25 11.56 5.20
C GLY A 59 11.34 12.15 4.14
N ASP A 60 11.69 12.01 2.89
CA ASP A 60 11.01 12.66 1.77
C ASP A 60 10.76 11.70 0.60
N THR A 61 10.53 10.45 0.91
CA THR A 61 9.78 9.59 -0.01
C THR A 61 8.35 10.10 -0.18
N GLY A 62 8.01 11.35 0.26
CA GLY A 62 6.63 11.77 0.37
C GLY A 62 5.77 10.75 1.11
N TYR A 63 6.35 9.61 1.42
CA TYR A 63 5.84 8.55 2.22
C TYR A 63 6.39 8.70 3.65
N SER A 64 5.90 9.67 4.36
CA SER A 64 5.53 9.38 5.72
C SER A 64 4.49 8.27 5.55
N GLY A 65 4.81 7.04 5.86
CA GLY A 65 3.84 6.00 6.11
C GLY A 65 2.70 6.66 6.86
N PRO A 66 1.42 6.33 6.65
CA PRO A 66 0.33 7.18 7.06
C PRO A 66 0.72 7.83 8.37
N THR A 67 0.93 9.17 8.34
CA THR A 67 1.37 9.90 9.53
C THR A 67 0.33 9.54 10.53
N GLU A 68 0.70 8.66 11.45
CA GLU A 68 -0.18 8.29 12.54
C GLU A 68 -0.66 9.62 13.07
N PRO A 69 -1.98 9.88 13.13
CA PRO A 69 -2.46 11.10 13.68
C PRO A 69 -1.89 11.13 15.10
N SER A 70 -0.90 12.00 15.33
CA SER A 70 -0.34 12.18 16.67
C SER A 70 -1.50 12.37 17.62
N PRO A 71 -1.56 11.68 18.74
CA PRO A 71 -2.60 11.88 19.72
C PRO A 71 -2.41 13.31 20.30
N GLY A 72 -3.07 14.30 19.69
CA GLY A 72 -2.97 15.70 20.15
C GLY A 72 -3.22 16.79 19.12
N GLY A 73 -3.44 16.46 17.85
CA GLY A 73 -3.85 17.47 16.87
C GLY A 73 -5.37 17.62 16.87
N SER A 74 -5.91 18.69 17.47
CA SER A 74 -7.30 19.09 17.30
C SER A 74 -7.55 19.65 15.90
N GLY A 75 -7.56 18.75 14.92
CA GLY A 75 -8.11 18.96 13.61
C GLY A 75 -9.48 18.28 13.58
N SER A 76 -10.49 18.97 13.09
CA SER A 76 -11.84 18.45 12.83
C SER A 76 -11.75 17.27 11.86
N GLY A 77 -11.29 16.12 12.34
CA GLY A 77 -11.03 14.92 11.57
C GLY A 77 -12.25 14.01 11.58
N SER A 78 -12.61 13.45 10.45
CA SER A 78 -13.58 12.37 10.37
C SER A 78 -13.11 11.25 11.30
N SER A 79 -13.96 10.87 12.28
CA SER A 79 -13.66 9.78 13.18
C SER A 79 -13.52 8.48 12.40
N ALA A 80 -12.37 7.78 12.56
CA ALA A 80 -12.20 6.43 12.06
C ALA A 80 -12.99 5.47 12.96
N GLU A 81 -13.77 4.58 12.37
CA GLU A 81 -14.48 3.53 13.08
C GLU A 81 -13.66 2.24 12.99
N SER A 82 -13.20 1.76 14.15
CA SER A 82 -12.47 0.48 14.25
C SER A 82 -13.32 -0.68 13.77
N GLY A 83 -12.66 -1.70 13.24
CA GLY A 83 -13.32 -2.95 12.83
C GLY A 83 -13.84 -3.79 14.01
N GLY A 84 -14.50 -4.88 13.65
CA GLY A 84 -15.05 -5.86 14.60
C GLY A 84 -13.99 -6.75 15.27
N SER A 85 -14.45 -7.85 15.82
CA SER A 85 -13.55 -8.88 16.40
C SER A 85 -12.82 -9.63 15.29
N ALA A 86 -11.62 -10.16 15.63
CA ALA A 86 -10.80 -10.91 14.68
C ALA A 86 -11.53 -12.13 14.11
N ASP A 87 -11.71 -12.12 12.79
CA ASP A 87 -12.19 -13.25 12.00
C ASP A 87 -11.32 -13.39 10.74
N ASN A 88 -10.86 -14.60 10.48
CA ASN A 88 -10.03 -14.91 9.31
C ASN A 88 -10.84 -15.49 8.13
N THR A 89 -12.15 -15.60 8.28
CA THR A 89 -13.02 -16.10 7.22
C THR A 89 -13.07 -15.10 6.06
N ILE A 90 -13.02 -15.61 4.83
CA ILE A 90 -13.44 -14.87 3.64
C ILE A 90 -14.76 -15.48 3.20
N ASP A 91 -15.82 -14.69 3.24
CA ASP A 91 -17.16 -15.08 2.79
C ASP A 91 -17.49 -14.33 1.49
N ILE A 92 -17.76 -15.09 0.45
CA ILE A 92 -18.17 -14.57 -0.86
C ILE A 92 -19.64 -14.80 -1.17
N SER A 93 -20.43 -15.27 -0.19
CA SER A 93 -21.87 -15.54 -0.39
C SER A 93 -22.68 -14.28 -0.73
N GLY A 94 -22.18 -13.12 -0.29
CA GLY A 94 -22.75 -11.80 -0.61
C GLY A 94 -22.21 -11.16 -1.89
N PHE A 95 -21.30 -11.82 -2.61
CA PHE A 95 -20.75 -11.28 -3.85
C PHE A 95 -21.76 -11.40 -4.99
N THR A 96 -21.80 -10.39 -5.84
CA THR A 96 -22.70 -10.34 -6.99
C THR A 96 -22.22 -11.26 -8.12
N ASN A 97 -20.90 -11.31 -8.35
CA ASN A 97 -20.27 -12.18 -9.34
C ASN A 97 -18.83 -12.56 -8.94
N PRO A 98 -18.64 -13.55 -8.06
CA PRO A 98 -17.31 -13.88 -7.52
C PRO A 98 -16.26 -14.25 -8.57
N ARG A 99 -16.68 -14.68 -9.76
CA ARG A 99 -15.75 -15.07 -10.84
C ARG A 99 -15.29 -13.91 -11.70
N THR A 100 -15.93 -12.76 -11.57
CA THR A 100 -15.56 -11.52 -12.27
C THR A 100 -15.19 -10.45 -11.26
N LYS A 101 -13.99 -9.93 -11.32
CA LYS A 101 -13.61 -8.83 -10.43
C LYS A 101 -14.43 -7.60 -10.80
N ASN A 102 -15.23 -7.11 -9.86
CA ASN A 102 -16.13 -5.99 -10.06
C ASN A 102 -16.16 -5.06 -8.84
N ASN A 103 -16.73 -3.89 -9.03
CA ASN A 103 -16.74 -2.82 -8.04
C ASN A 103 -17.63 -3.15 -6.80
N HIS A 104 -18.76 -3.84 -6.98
CA HIS A 104 -19.64 -4.22 -5.88
C HIS A 104 -18.97 -5.24 -4.95
N ASP A 105 -18.36 -6.24 -5.53
CA ASP A 105 -17.68 -7.29 -4.77
C ASP A 105 -16.38 -6.77 -4.11
N LEU A 106 -15.70 -5.80 -4.73
CA LEU A 106 -14.58 -5.08 -4.08
C LEU A 106 -15.06 -4.34 -2.83
N ALA A 107 -16.18 -3.61 -2.93
CA ALA A 107 -16.75 -2.91 -1.78
C ALA A 107 -17.16 -3.89 -0.67
N ALA A 108 -17.80 -5.00 -1.03
CA ALA A 108 -18.20 -6.05 -0.08
C ALA A 108 -16.97 -6.68 0.61
N TYR A 109 -15.89 -6.97 -0.15
CA TYR A 109 -14.65 -7.48 0.39
C TYR A 109 -13.98 -6.50 1.36
N ALA A 110 -13.96 -5.21 1.01
CA ALA A 110 -13.39 -4.18 1.88
C ALA A 110 -14.20 -4.04 3.18
N ILE A 111 -15.55 -4.05 3.10
CA ILE A 111 -16.42 -4.02 4.27
C ILE A 111 -16.16 -5.23 5.16
N GLN A 112 -16.06 -6.43 4.59
CA GLN A 112 -15.74 -7.65 5.35
C GLN A 112 -14.40 -7.55 6.06
N ALA A 113 -13.36 -7.02 5.39
CA ALA A 113 -12.05 -6.82 6.00
C ALA A 113 -12.13 -5.89 7.24
N TRP A 114 -12.97 -4.85 7.18
CA TRP A 114 -13.25 -3.98 8.31
C TRP A 114 -14.06 -4.68 9.40
N GLU A 115 -15.16 -5.34 9.07
CA GLU A 115 -16.02 -6.05 10.03
C GLU A 115 -15.27 -7.18 10.75
N HIS A 116 -14.33 -7.84 10.06
CA HIS A 116 -13.50 -8.91 10.62
C HIS A 116 -12.21 -8.41 11.30
N GLY A 117 -12.06 -7.10 11.48
CA GLY A 117 -10.96 -6.50 12.24
C GLY A 117 -9.58 -6.86 11.69
N TRP A 118 -9.40 -6.81 10.36
CA TRP A 118 -8.10 -7.10 9.77
C TRP A 118 -7.06 -6.08 10.22
N GLY A 119 -5.84 -6.58 10.46
CA GLY A 119 -4.73 -5.75 10.88
C GLY A 119 -4.03 -5.05 9.72
N TYR A 120 -3.08 -4.20 10.08
CA TYR A 120 -2.19 -3.57 9.13
C TYR A 120 -0.75 -4.04 9.32
N VAL A 121 -0.15 -4.56 8.27
CA VAL A 121 1.29 -4.78 8.16
C VAL A 121 1.72 -4.43 6.73
N TRP A 122 2.74 -3.62 6.60
CA TRP A 122 3.26 -3.19 5.31
C TRP A 122 3.64 -4.36 4.41
N GLY A 123 3.25 -4.29 3.14
CA GLY A 123 3.51 -5.33 2.15
C GLY A 123 2.65 -6.58 2.29
N THR A 124 1.58 -6.56 3.10
CA THR A 124 0.58 -7.64 3.17
C THR A 124 -0.68 -7.29 2.37
N PHE A 125 -1.46 -8.31 2.01
CA PHE A 125 -2.58 -8.15 1.08
C PHE A 125 -3.79 -9.02 1.43
N GLY A 126 -4.07 -9.18 2.73
CA GLY A 126 -5.25 -9.91 3.22
C GLY A 126 -4.97 -11.37 3.59
N THR A 127 -3.73 -11.81 3.61
CA THR A 127 -3.34 -13.14 4.10
C THR A 127 -3.24 -13.15 5.63
N VAL A 128 -3.39 -14.33 6.25
CA VAL A 128 -3.19 -14.48 7.70
C VAL A 128 -1.73 -14.27 8.02
N LEU A 129 -1.44 -13.36 8.94
CA LEU A 129 -0.07 -13.07 9.38
C LEU A 129 0.45 -14.21 10.26
N THR A 130 1.31 -15.03 9.73
CA THR A 130 2.04 -16.05 10.47
C THR A 130 3.36 -15.50 10.98
N GLU A 131 3.98 -16.21 11.94
CA GLU A 131 5.33 -15.86 12.43
C GLU A 131 6.35 -15.79 11.29
N SER A 132 6.32 -16.78 10.38
CA SER A 132 7.24 -16.81 9.24
C SER A 132 7.00 -15.66 8.26
N MET A 133 5.74 -15.26 8.06
CA MET A 133 5.42 -14.11 7.23
C MET A 133 5.87 -12.80 7.89
N LEU A 134 5.67 -12.66 9.20
CA LEU A 134 6.15 -11.48 9.92
C LEU A 134 7.68 -11.35 9.82
N GLN A 135 8.42 -12.43 10.07
CA GLN A 135 9.88 -12.42 9.91
C GLN A 135 10.31 -12.04 8.49
N TYR A 136 9.67 -12.61 7.47
CA TYR A 136 9.93 -12.25 6.08
C TYR A 136 9.67 -10.77 5.80
N LYS A 137 8.58 -10.19 6.38
CA LYS A 137 8.28 -8.77 6.20
C LYS A 137 9.24 -7.85 6.95
N LEU A 138 9.71 -8.25 8.13
CA LEU A 138 10.74 -7.53 8.88
C LEU A 138 12.09 -7.51 8.13
N GLU A 139 12.42 -8.60 7.45
CA GLU A 139 13.62 -8.66 6.60
C GLU A 139 13.47 -7.82 5.32
N GLN A 140 12.28 -7.86 4.71
CA GLN A 140 11.97 -7.14 3.48
C GLN A 140 11.85 -5.62 3.72
N TYR A 141 11.28 -5.24 4.87
CA TYR A 141 10.97 -3.85 5.25
C TYR A 141 11.41 -3.60 6.70
N PRO A 142 12.68 -3.29 6.95
CA PRO A 142 13.21 -3.13 8.32
C PRO A 142 12.49 -2.09 9.17
N ASP A 143 11.90 -1.07 8.57
CA ASP A 143 11.16 -0.01 9.26
C ASP A 143 9.92 -0.54 10.01
N ILE A 144 9.38 -1.69 9.60
CA ILE A 144 8.29 -2.38 10.33
C ILE A 144 8.77 -2.77 11.75
N GLY A 145 10.07 -2.98 11.94
CA GLY A 145 10.68 -3.36 13.24
C GLY A 145 10.34 -2.40 14.37
N ALA A 146 10.16 -1.12 14.08
CA ALA A 146 9.74 -0.12 15.08
C ALA A 146 8.37 -0.46 15.71
N SER A 147 7.51 -1.18 14.98
CA SER A 147 6.17 -1.57 15.42
C SER A 147 6.05 -3.07 15.68
N GLU A 148 7.14 -3.84 15.66
CA GLU A 148 7.10 -5.32 15.77
C GLU A 148 6.35 -5.81 17.00
N ALA A 149 6.62 -5.21 18.17
CA ALA A 149 5.95 -5.61 19.41
C ALA A 149 4.43 -5.45 19.32
N PHE A 150 3.97 -4.33 18.77
CA PHE A 150 2.55 -4.06 18.56
C PHE A 150 1.94 -5.04 17.55
N ILE A 151 2.62 -5.29 16.44
CA ILE A 151 2.17 -6.24 15.40
C ILE A 151 2.01 -7.65 15.99
N ARG A 152 2.98 -8.10 16.80
CA ARG A 152 2.92 -9.41 17.47
C ARG A 152 1.75 -9.51 18.42
N GLU A 153 1.51 -8.48 19.20
CA GLU A 153 0.43 -8.46 20.20
C GLU A 153 -0.96 -8.40 19.56
N HIS A 154 -1.13 -7.63 18.47
CA HIS A 154 -2.45 -7.30 17.94
C HIS A 154 -2.79 -8.00 16.63
N TRP A 155 -1.80 -8.25 15.77
CA TRP A 155 -2.06 -8.70 14.39
C TRP A 155 -1.59 -10.12 14.08
N LEU A 156 -0.70 -10.70 14.89
CA LEU A 156 -0.25 -12.08 14.66
C LEU A 156 -1.45 -13.06 14.75
N GLY A 157 -1.55 -13.92 13.75
CA GLY A 157 -2.67 -14.86 13.63
C GLY A 157 -3.94 -14.27 13.01
N ARG A 158 -3.97 -12.96 12.69
CA ARG A 158 -5.09 -12.30 11.98
C ARG A 158 -4.75 -12.10 10.50
N ARG A 159 -5.77 -11.87 9.68
CA ARG A 159 -5.53 -11.32 8.35
C ARG A 159 -4.99 -9.91 8.46
N THR A 160 -4.01 -9.60 7.61
CA THR A 160 -3.39 -8.27 7.54
C THR A 160 -3.27 -7.81 6.10
N THR A 161 -3.34 -6.50 5.92
CA THR A 161 -3.17 -5.85 4.61
C THR A 161 -2.53 -4.49 4.79
N ASP A 162 -1.81 -3.99 3.78
CA ASP A 162 -1.50 -2.56 3.68
C ASP A 162 -2.61 -1.84 2.91
N CYS A 163 -2.44 -0.53 2.70
CA CYS A 163 -3.49 0.30 2.12
C CYS A 163 -3.93 -0.17 0.72
N VAL A 164 -3.00 -0.38 -0.21
CA VAL A 164 -3.30 -0.87 -1.56
C VAL A 164 -3.41 -2.41 -1.60
N GLY A 165 -2.81 -3.08 -0.63
CA GLY A 165 -2.94 -4.53 -0.44
C GLY A 165 -4.40 -4.97 -0.26
N LEU A 166 -5.24 -4.13 0.34
CA LEU A 166 -6.68 -4.38 0.45
C LEU A 166 -7.34 -4.58 -0.92
N LEU A 167 -7.05 -3.70 -1.88
CA LEU A 167 -7.49 -3.84 -3.27
C LEU A 167 -6.86 -5.05 -3.94
N LYS A 168 -5.53 -5.19 -3.84
CA LYS A 168 -4.78 -6.28 -4.48
C LYS A 168 -5.24 -7.64 -3.97
N GLY A 169 -5.50 -7.77 -2.67
CA GLY A 169 -6.03 -8.99 -2.07
C GLY A 169 -7.37 -9.41 -2.67
N TYR A 170 -8.28 -8.47 -2.90
CA TYR A 170 -9.50 -8.73 -3.64
C TYR A 170 -9.20 -9.20 -5.09
N GLY A 171 -8.33 -8.49 -5.79
CA GLY A 171 -7.95 -8.84 -7.16
C GLY A 171 -7.37 -10.25 -7.27
N TRP A 172 -6.58 -10.66 -6.29
CA TRP A 172 -5.91 -11.97 -6.23
C TRP A 172 -6.73 -13.07 -5.56
N LEU A 173 -7.93 -12.75 -5.06
CA LEU A 173 -8.81 -13.74 -4.42
C LEU A 173 -9.27 -14.78 -5.45
N ASN A 174 -9.02 -16.05 -5.12
CA ASN A 174 -9.55 -17.19 -5.84
C ASN A 174 -10.93 -17.56 -5.27
N PRO A 175 -12.01 -17.45 -6.03
CA PRO A 175 -13.37 -17.69 -5.52
C PRO A 175 -13.67 -19.17 -5.26
N ASP A 176 -12.90 -20.08 -5.80
CA ASP A 176 -13.11 -21.53 -5.64
C ASP A 176 -12.44 -22.09 -4.38
N THR A 177 -11.27 -21.52 -4.02
CA THR A 177 -10.46 -21.96 -2.87
C THR A 177 -10.49 -21.00 -1.69
N LEU A 178 -10.99 -19.77 -1.90
CA LEU A 178 -10.94 -18.65 -0.94
C LEU A 178 -9.54 -18.29 -0.47
N THR A 179 -8.53 -18.61 -1.31
CA THR A 179 -7.14 -18.22 -1.12
C THR A 179 -6.85 -16.92 -1.86
N ILE A 180 -5.87 -16.17 -1.37
CA ILE A 180 -5.37 -14.99 -2.06
C ILE A 180 -4.07 -15.39 -2.75
N ASP A 181 -4.15 -15.57 -4.06
CA ASP A 181 -3.07 -16.09 -4.89
C ASP A 181 -2.32 -14.92 -5.54
N TYR A 182 -1.14 -14.60 -4.98
CA TYR A 182 -0.33 -13.45 -5.35
C TYR A 182 -0.17 -13.27 -6.87
N ASN A 183 -0.37 -12.04 -7.35
CA ASN A 183 -0.16 -11.61 -8.73
C ASN A 183 -0.98 -12.41 -9.78
N THR A 184 -2.24 -12.72 -9.46
CA THR A 184 -3.17 -13.44 -10.34
C THR A 184 -4.28 -12.53 -10.86
N ASN A 185 -5.14 -13.07 -11.70
CA ASN A 185 -6.36 -12.44 -12.23
C ASN A 185 -6.13 -11.09 -12.95
N GLY A 186 -4.90 -10.83 -13.41
CA GLY A 186 -4.56 -9.58 -14.10
C GLY A 186 -4.41 -8.36 -13.19
N MET A 187 -4.56 -8.51 -11.88
CA MET A 187 -4.32 -7.43 -10.92
C MET A 187 -2.82 -7.29 -10.69
N PRO A 188 -2.18 -6.16 -11.06
CA PRO A 188 -0.74 -5.97 -10.87
C PRO A 188 -0.38 -5.68 -9.42
N ASP A 189 0.87 -5.98 -9.05
CA ASP A 189 1.42 -5.59 -7.76
C ASP A 189 1.98 -4.17 -7.80
N TYR A 190 1.09 -3.20 -7.78
CA TYR A 190 1.43 -1.78 -7.76
C TYR A 190 1.31 -1.19 -6.36
N ASN A 191 2.12 -0.17 -6.07
CA ASN A 191 1.89 0.70 -4.91
C ASN A 191 0.66 1.62 -5.14
N ALA A 192 0.27 2.39 -4.13
CA ALA A 192 -0.93 3.24 -4.19
C ALA A 192 -0.87 4.27 -5.32
N ASP A 193 0.28 4.93 -5.49
CA ASP A 193 0.45 5.99 -6.48
C ASP A 193 0.46 5.42 -7.90
N ARG A 194 1.16 4.30 -8.10
CA ARG A 194 1.19 3.60 -9.37
C ARG A 194 -0.18 3.02 -9.75
N MET A 195 -0.94 2.54 -8.76
CA MET A 195 -2.30 2.06 -8.98
C MET A 195 -3.21 3.19 -9.46
N TYR A 196 -3.12 4.38 -8.86
CA TYR A 196 -3.88 5.53 -9.32
C TYR A 196 -3.44 6.01 -10.72
N ALA A 197 -2.14 6.09 -10.97
CA ALA A 197 -1.62 6.46 -12.29
C ALA A 197 -2.06 5.49 -13.39
N SER A 198 -2.23 4.21 -13.08
CA SER A 198 -2.67 3.20 -14.04
C SER A 198 -4.08 3.46 -14.60
N ALA A 199 -4.95 4.15 -13.87
CA ALA A 199 -6.27 4.55 -14.37
C ALA A 199 -6.14 5.44 -15.62
N LYS A 200 -5.26 6.43 -15.57
CA LYS A 200 -4.96 7.30 -16.72
C LYS A 200 -4.39 6.51 -17.89
N GLU A 201 -3.44 5.64 -17.62
CA GLU A 201 -2.75 4.87 -18.66
C GLU A 201 -3.67 3.88 -19.37
N ASN A 202 -4.62 3.31 -18.66
CA ASN A 202 -5.61 2.38 -19.21
C ASN A 202 -6.89 3.06 -19.70
N GLY A 203 -6.97 4.40 -19.59
CA GLY A 203 -8.12 5.16 -20.08
C GLY A 203 -9.40 4.97 -19.27
N THR A 204 -9.31 4.57 -18.00
CA THR A 204 -10.46 4.54 -17.10
C THR A 204 -10.72 5.92 -16.49
N GLU A 205 -11.91 6.13 -15.95
CA GLU A 205 -12.29 7.40 -15.35
C GLU A 205 -11.52 7.66 -14.06
N TYR A 206 -10.96 8.85 -13.93
CA TYR A 206 -10.28 9.34 -12.73
C TYR A 206 -10.37 10.86 -12.68
N SER A 207 -10.39 11.44 -11.48
CA SER A 207 -10.39 12.89 -11.29
C SER A 207 -10.09 13.28 -9.83
N GLY A 208 -10.12 14.57 -9.55
CA GLY A 208 -10.15 15.12 -8.19
C GLY A 208 -11.46 14.84 -7.48
N MET A 209 -11.45 14.99 -6.16
CA MET A 209 -12.59 14.62 -5.29
C MET A 209 -13.87 15.41 -5.53
N ASP A 210 -13.77 16.61 -6.13
CA ASP A 210 -14.90 17.50 -6.46
C ASP A 210 -15.87 16.90 -7.50
N THR A 211 -15.41 15.92 -8.27
CA THR A 211 -16.18 15.26 -9.32
C THR A 211 -16.51 13.80 -9.01
N MET A 212 -16.25 13.34 -7.79
CA MET A 212 -16.42 11.95 -7.43
C MET A 212 -17.90 11.52 -7.52
N PRO A 213 -18.23 10.50 -8.34
CA PRO A 213 -19.58 9.95 -8.38
C PRO A 213 -19.84 9.04 -7.17
N ASP A 214 -21.12 8.85 -6.85
CA ASP A 214 -21.52 7.91 -5.78
C ASP A 214 -21.61 6.47 -6.30
N ILE A 215 -20.46 5.93 -6.71
CA ILE A 215 -20.32 4.56 -7.23
C ILE A 215 -19.45 3.77 -6.26
N VAL A 216 -19.98 2.70 -5.67
CA VAL A 216 -19.20 1.84 -4.75
C VAL A 216 -18.04 1.15 -5.46
N GLY A 217 -16.98 0.87 -4.72
CA GLY A 217 -15.78 0.20 -5.26
C GLY A 217 -14.82 1.13 -5.99
N LEU A 218 -15.07 2.45 -6.03
CA LEU A 218 -14.06 3.38 -6.53
C LEU A 218 -12.80 3.33 -5.67
N GLY A 219 -11.64 3.42 -6.32
CA GLY A 219 -10.38 3.68 -5.65
C GLY A 219 -10.32 5.14 -5.19
N LEU A 220 -10.01 5.36 -3.92
CA LEU A 220 -9.71 6.67 -3.36
C LEU A 220 -8.22 6.77 -3.12
N TRP A 221 -7.64 7.84 -3.60
CA TRP A 221 -6.20 8.03 -3.56
C TRP A 221 -5.82 9.36 -2.89
N LYS A 222 -4.78 9.31 -2.12
CA LYS A 222 -3.90 10.43 -1.77
C LYS A 222 -2.47 9.92 -1.83
N GLN A 223 -1.51 10.80 -1.99
CA GLN A 223 -0.12 10.40 -2.14
C GLN A 223 0.29 9.34 -1.11
N GLY A 224 0.78 8.21 -1.60
CA GLY A 224 1.22 7.08 -0.78
C GLY A 224 0.10 6.30 -0.07
N HIS A 225 -1.18 6.58 -0.33
CA HIS A 225 -2.25 5.91 0.39
C HIS A 225 -3.46 5.61 -0.49
N TRP A 226 -4.19 4.55 -0.12
CA TRP A 226 -5.32 4.01 -0.86
C TRP A 226 -6.49 3.67 0.05
N GLY A 227 -7.71 3.87 -0.45
CA GLY A 227 -8.95 3.43 0.15
C GLY A 227 -9.94 2.94 -0.89
N VAL A 228 -10.98 2.27 -0.45
CA VAL A 228 -12.10 1.79 -1.28
C VAL A 228 -13.37 2.50 -0.85
N TYR A 229 -14.02 3.20 -1.77
CA TYR A 229 -15.31 3.82 -1.51
C TYR A 229 -16.42 2.77 -1.37
N VAL A 230 -17.21 2.86 -0.32
CA VAL A 230 -18.25 1.87 -0.01
C VAL A 230 -19.67 2.46 -0.01
N GLY A 231 -19.81 3.68 -0.54
CA GLY A 231 -21.10 4.38 -0.61
C GLY A 231 -21.39 5.26 0.60
N ASN A 232 -22.42 6.10 0.47
CA ASN A 232 -22.92 6.98 1.53
C ASN A 232 -21.83 7.90 2.15
N GLY A 233 -20.82 8.28 1.39
CA GLY A 233 -19.73 9.14 1.85
C GLY A 233 -18.72 8.44 2.77
N TYR A 234 -18.64 7.10 2.74
CA TYR A 234 -17.68 6.32 3.53
C TYR A 234 -16.69 5.58 2.65
N ALA A 235 -15.50 5.41 3.21
CA ALA A 235 -14.43 4.58 2.66
C ALA A 235 -13.98 3.52 3.68
N ILE A 236 -13.49 2.40 3.17
CA ILE A 236 -12.70 1.43 3.95
C ILE A 236 -11.25 1.58 3.53
N GLU A 237 -10.37 1.70 4.50
CA GLU A 237 -8.93 1.84 4.30
C GLU A 237 -8.14 1.07 5.35
N ALA A 238 -7.03 0.47 4.96
CA ALA A 238 -6.03 -0.02 5.90
C ALA A 238 -5.16 1.17 6.30
N MET A 239 -5.46 1.76 7.47
CA MET A 239 -5.01 3.11 7.83
C MET A 239 -3.58 3.14 8.37
N GLY A 240 -3.12 2.09 9.00
CA GLY A 240 -1.79 2.00 9.59
C GLY A 240 -1.72 0.95 10.69
N THR A 241 -0.50 0.68 11.17
CA THR A 241 -0.22 -0.43 12.09
C THR A 241 -1.06 -0.39 13.37
N GLN A 242 -1.31 0.79 13.93
CA GLN A 242 -2.08 0.93 15.18
C GLN A 242 -3.60 0.83 14.99
N TYR A 243 -4.07 0.93 13.75
CA TYR A 243 -5.51 1.03 13.45
C TYR A 243 -6.06 -0.20 12.73
N GLY A 244 -5.23 -0.87 11.91
CA GLY A 244 -5.71 -1.92 11.00
C GLY A 244 -6.63 -1.38 9.91
N VAL A 245 -7.61 -2.17 9.51
CA VAL A 245 -8.64 -1.78 8.55
C VAL A 245 -9.77 -1.05 9.28
N VAL A 246 -10.09 0.15 8.82
CA VAL A 246 -11.07 1.06 9.43
C VAL A 246 -12.06 1.59 8.41
N ARG A 247 -13.23 2.03 8.90
CA ARG A 247 -14.19 2.81 8.13
C ARG A 247 -14.03 4.29 8.44
N THR A 248 -13.91 5.12 7.42
CA THR A 248 -13.73 6.56 7.56
C THR A 248 -14.73 7.32 6.70
N LYS A 249 -15.07 8.55 7.10
CA LYS A 249 -15.78 9.46 6.20
C LYS A 249 -14.82 9.94 5.11
N VAL A 250 -15.29 10.01 3.89
CA VAL A 250 -14.53 10.57 2.76
C VAL A 250 -14.26 12.05 2.99
N GLU A 251 -15.29 12.78 3.48
CA GLU A 251 -15.17 14.18 3.81
C GLU A 251 -14.15 14.41 4.96
N GLY A 252 -13.25 15.35 4.75
CA GLY A 252 -12.23 15.71 5.75
C GLY A 252 -11.07 14.71 5.88
N ARG A 253 -11.05 13.62 5.10
CA ARG A 253 -9.99 12.60 5.15
C ARG A 253 -8.76 12.97 4.33
N GLY A 254 -8.87 14.02 3.49
CA GLY A 254 -7.76 14.52 2.69
C GLY A 254 -7.45 13.69 1.44
N TRP A 255 -8.45 12.94 0.94
CA TRP A 255 -8.34 12.30 -0.37
C TRP A 255 -8.09 13.34 -1.46
N GLN A 256 -7.22 13.04 -2.40
CA GLN A 256 -6.79 13.93 -3.49
C GLN A 256 -7.44 13.57 -4.82
N GLY A 257 -7.81 12.32 -4.99
CA GLY A 257 -8.46 11.85 -6.20
C GLY A 257 -9.21 10.53 -6.03
N TRP A 258 -10.00 10.23 -7.03
CA TRP A 258 -10.71 8.98 -7.19
C TRP A 258 -10.47 8.38 -8.56
N CYS A 259 -10.64 7.06 -8.71
CA CYS A 259 -10.61 6.42 -10.02
C CYS A 259 -11.48 5.16 -10.10
N LYS A 260 -11.93 4.85 -11.32
CA LYS A 260 -12.34 3.49 -11.68
C LYS A 260 -11.07 2.67 -11.90
N ILE A 261 -10.93 1.59 -11.14
CA ILE A 261 -9.73 0.74 -11.14
C ILE A 261 -9.69 -0.06 -12.44
N PRO A 262 -8.62 0.00 -13.25
CA PRO A 262 -8.59 -0.60 -14.59
C PRO A 262 -8.75 -2.12 -14.65
N TYR A 263 -8.53 -2.78 -13.52
CA TYR A 263 -8.44 -4.24 -13.42
C TYR A 263 -9.71 -4.90 -12.89
N ILE A 264 -10.77 -4.13 -12.70
CA ILE A 264 -12.09 -4.61 -12.30
C ILE A 264 -13.17 -4.02 -13.21
N GLN A 265 -14.32 -4.68 -13.29
CA GLN A 265 -15.49 -4.19 -14.02
C GLN A 265 -16.29 -3.25 -13.13
N TYR A 266 -16.88 -2.24 -13.74
CA TYR A 266 -17.80 -1.31 -13.09
C TYR A 266 -19.18 -1.48 -13.74
N ASP A 267 -20.14 -1.86 -12.92
CA ASP A 267 -21.54 -1.82 -13.26
C ASP A 267 -22.12 -0.57 -12.59
N ASP A 268 -22.74 0.31 -13.40
CA ASP A 268 -23.33 1.58 -12.95
C ASP A 268 -24.65 1.38 -12.21
#